data_ccbf4e8ffc8aea3c0d0c54d92ec5f273
#
_entry.id   ccbf4e8ffc8aea3c0d0c54d92ec5f273
#
_cell.length_a   1.000
_cell.length_b   1.000
_cell.length_c   1.000
_cell.angle_alpha   90.00
_cell.angle_beta   90.00
_cell.angle_gamma   90.00
#
_symmetry.space_group_name_H-M   'P 1'
#
loop_
_entity.id
_entity.type
_entity.pdbx_description
1 polymer ?
#
loop_
_entity_poly.entity_id
_entity_poly.type
_entity_poly.pdbx_seq_one_letter_code
_entity_poly.pdbx_strand_id
1 'polypeptide(L)'
;KEKVAEAAEILQLEPLLDRKPKELSGGQRQRVAIGRCIVRDPAAFLFDEPLSNLDAALRVQMRVEIARLHRQLDATMIYVTHDQVEAMTLANRIVVFSAGRIEQIGSPLELYTNPGNLFVATFIGSPKMNMLELEGGKLLGQEVQTSRERKD
;
A
#
# COMPACT_ATOMS: atom_id res chain seq x y z
N LYS A 1 5.83 -29.51 -10.15
CA LYS A 1 4.50 -29.83 -9.58
C LYS A 1 4.43 -29.40 -8.10
N GLU A 2 5.46 -29.67 -7.32
CA GLU A 2 5.54 -29.33 -5.89
C GLU A 2 5.35 -27.82 -5.61
N LYS A 3 6.12 -26.95 -6.27
CA LYS A 3 5.98 -25.47 -6.17
C LYS A 3 4.59 -24.96 -6.56
N VAL A 4 3.87 -25.65 -7.46
CA VAL A 4 2.49 -25.27 -7.82
C VAL A 4 1.52 -25.64 -6.71
N ALA A 5 1.69 -26.80 -6.07
CA ALA A 5 0.86 -27.22 -4.95
C ALA A 5 1.05 -26.27 -3.74
N GLU A 6 2.29 -25.94 -3.42
CA GLU A 6 2.64 -24.99 -2.36
C GLU A 6 2.01 -23.59 -2.63
N ALA A 7 2.17 -23.05 -3.83
CA ALA A 7 1.57 -21.78 -4.20
C ALA A 7 0.04 -21.84 -4.18
N ALA A 8 -0.56 -22.96 -4.56
CA ALA A 8 -2.00 -23.14 -4.52
C ALA A 8 -2.53 -23.18 -3.07
N GLU A 9 -1.83 -23.84 -2.17
CA GLU A 9 -2.16 -23.88 -0.74
C GLU A 9 -2.08 -22.47 -0.11
N ILE A 10 -0.96 -21.77 -0.31
CA ILE A 10 -0.76 -20.39 0.19
C ILE A 10 -1.88 -19.47 -0.25
N LEU A 11 -2.33 -19.59 -1.49
CA LEU A 11 -3.31 -18.71 -2.12
C LEU A 11 -4.74 -19.25 -2.09
N GLN A 12 -4.97 -20.41 -1.46
CA GLN A 12 -6.28 -21.07 -1.39
C GLN A 12 -6.89 -21.30 -2.79
N LEU A 13 -6.07 -21.82 -3.70
CA LEU A 13 -6.46 -22.07 -5.08
C LEU A 13 -6.72 -23.54 -5.39
N GLU A 14 -6.50 -24.47 -4.45
CA GLU A 14 -6.63 -25.91 -4.67
C GLU A 14 -7.99 -26.29 -5.31
N PRO A 15 -9.16 -25.74 -4.83
CA PRO A 15 -10.45 -26.08 -5.42
C PRO A 15 -10.66 -25.50 -6.83
N LEU A 16 -9.72 -24.68 -7.29
CA LEU A 16 -9.84 -23.93 -8.54
C LEU A 16 -8.83 -24.36 -9.61
N LEU A 17 -7.96 -25.33 -9.31
CA LEU A 17 -6.85 -25.72 -10.19
C LEU A 17 -7.32 -26.27 -11.56
N ASP A 18 -8.49 -26.88 -11.60
CA ASP A 18 -9.07 -27.45 -12.83
C ASP A 18 -9.91 -26.43 -13.62
N ARG A 19 -10.11 -25.20 -13.09
CA ARG A 19 -10.92 -24.18 -13.75
C ARG A 19 -10.12 -23.43 -14.81
N LYS A 20 -10.79 -23.08 -15.88
CA LYS A 20 -10.23 -22.16 -16.91
C LYS A 20 -10.29 -20.72 -16.42
N PRO A 21 -9.39 -19.83 -16.87
CA PRO A 21 -9.36 -18.44 -16.44
C PRO A 21 -10.68 -17.67 -16.57
N LYS A 22 -11.48 -17.98 -17.57
CA LYS A 22 -12.82 -17.39 -17.80
C LYS A 22 -13.86 -17.77 -16.73
N GLU A 23 -13.62 -18.86 -15.99
CA GLU A 23 -14.50 -19.39 -14.96
C GLU A 23 -14.14 -18.87 -13.56
N LEU A 24 -13.12 -18.00 -13.48
CA LEU A 24 -12.62 -17.43 -12.25
C LEU A 24 -13.16 -16.01 -12.04
N SER A 25 -13.44 -15.65 -10.79
CA SER A 25 -13.73 -14.26 -10.40
C SER A 25 -12.49 -13.35 -10.57
N GLY A 26 -12.68 -12.02 -10.48
CA GLY A 26 -11.59 -11.05 -10.54
C GLY A 26 -10.48 -11.34 -9.52
N GLY A 27 -10.84 -11.53 -8.24
CA GLY A 27 -9.88 -11.84 -7.19
C GLY A 27 -9.25 -13.23 -7.32
N GLN A 28 -9.98 -14.22 -7.84
CA GLN A 28 -9.41 -15.54 -8.14
C GLN A 28 -8.35 -15.45 -9.25
N ARG A 29 -8.62 -14.68 -10.32
CA ARG A 29 -7.62 -14.42 -11.36
C ARG A 29 -6.39 -13.69 -10.81
N GLN A 30 -6.62 -12.71 -9.91
CA GLN A 30 -5.52 -11.99 -9.24
C GLN A 30 -4.64 -12.95 -8.44
N ARG A 31 -5.23 -13.82 -7.61
CA ARG A 31 -4.49 -14.84 -6.85
C ARG A 31 -3.70 -15.79 -7.78
N VAL A 32 -4.29 -16.19 -8.89
CA VAL A 32 -3.58 -17.01 -9.90
C VAL A 32 -2.39 -16.24 -10.49
N ALA A 33 -2.54 -14.94 -10.77
CA ALA A 33 -1.41 -14.13 -11.26
C ALA A 33 -0.27 -14.05 -10.24
N ILE A 34 -0.60 -13.86 -8.96
CA ILE A 34 0.37 -13.89 -7.85
C ILE A 34 1.02 -15.27 -7.75
N GLY A 35 0.25 -16.36 -7.81
CA GLY A 35 0.77 -17.74 -7.76
C GLY A 35 1.77 -18.04 -8.87
N ARG A 36 1.53 -17.52 -10.07
CA ARG A 36 2.49 -17.64 -11.19
C ARG A 36 3.83 -16.94 -10.89
N CYS A 37 3.83 -15.87 -10.11
CA CYS A 37 5.05 -15.20 -9.66
C CYS A 37 5.76 -16.03 -8.60
N ILE A 38 5.03 -16.54 -7.61
CA ILE A 38 5.58 -17.36 -6.50
C ILE A 38 6.31 -18.60 -7.05
N VAL A 39 5.69 -19.32 -7.99
CA VAL A 39 6.27 -20.54 -8.57
C VAL A 39 7.64 -20.30 -9.24
N ARG A 40 7.90 -19.06 -9.66
CA ARG A 40 9.18 -18.65 -10.27
C ARG A 40 10.30 -18.41 -9.26
N ASP A 41 9.96 -18.29 -7.97
CA ASP A 41 10.91 -18.05 -6.88
C ASP A 41 11.78 -16.79 -7.16
N PRO A 42 11.16 -15.62 -7.33
CA PRO A 42 11.88 -14.42 -7.69
C PRO A 42 12.61 -13.81 -6.49
N ALA A 43 13.73 -13.13 -6.75
CA ALA A 43 14.45 -12.37 -5.71
C ALA A 43 13.61 -11.19 -5.15
N ALA A 44 12.67 -10.66 -5.94
CA ALA A 44 11.74 -9.61 -5.53
C ALA A 44 10.44 -9.69 -6.33
N PHE A 45 9.33 -9.34 -5.68
CA PHE A 45 8.02 -9.18 -6.31
C PHE A 45 7.79 -7.71 -6.68
N LEU A 46 7.28 -7.47 -7.87
CA LEU A 46 6.90 -6.14 -8.34
C LEU A 46 5.39 -6.12 -8.57
N PHE A 47 4.68 -5.29 -7.82
CA PHE A 47 3.24 -5.07 -7.94
C PHE A 47 3.00 -3.64 -8.44
N ASP A 48 2.41 -3.51 -9.60
CA ASP A 48 2.05 -2.23 -10.20
C ASP A 48 0.53 -2.07 -10.15
N GLU A 49 0.04 -1.27 -9.20
CA GLU A 49 -1.37 -1.02 -8.92
C GLU A 49 -2.25 -2.29 -8.93
N PRO A 50 -1.89 -3.35 -8.19
CA PRO A 50 -2.50 -4.67 -8.37
C PRO A 50 -3.99 -4.71 -7.98
N LEU A 51 -4.49 -3.75 -7.21
CA LEU A 51 -5.87 -3.74 -6.71
C LEU A 51 -6.75 -2.66 -7.35
N SER A 52 -6.22 -1.86 -8.28
CA SER A 52 -6.93 -0.71 -8.89
C SER A 52 -8.24 -1.09 -9.61
N ASN A 53 -8.30 -2.26 -10.22
CA ASN A 53 -9.43 -2.74 -11.01
C ASN A 53 -10.43 -3.61 -10.21
N LEU A 54 -10.34 -3.64 -8.88
CA LEU A 54 -11.22 -4.42 -8.02
C LEU A 54 -12.28 -3.54 -7.35
N ASP A 55 -13.46 -4.11 -7.10
CA ASP A 55 -14.46 -3.47 -6.26
C ASP A 55 -13.99 -3.32 -4.81
N ALA A 56 -14.65 -2.45 -4.04
CA ALA A 56 -14.21 -2.09 -2.69
C ALA A 56 -14.12 -3.30 -1.74
N ALA A 57 -15.08 -4.22 -1.79
CA ALA A 57 -15.10 -5.37 -0.89
C ALA A 57 -13.97 -6.35 -1.23
N LEU A 58 -13.78 -6.63 -2.51
CA LEU A 58 -12.72 -7.49 -3.00
C LEU A 58 -11.34 -6.89 -2.76
N ARG A 59 -11.19 -5.55 -2.88
CA ARG A 59 -9.94 -4.83 -2.57
C ARG A 59 -9.53 -5.01 -1.10
N VAL A 60 -10.49 -4.91 -0.16
CA VAL A 60 -10.22 -5.16 1.27
C VAL A 60 -9.73 -6.59 1.48
N GLN A 61 -10.41 -7.57 0.90
CA GLN A 61 -10.02 -8.97 1.00
C GLN A 61 -8.62 -9.21 0.43
N MET A 62 -8.33 -8.68 -0.75
CA MET A 62 -7.03 -8.86 -1.40
C MET A 62 -5.87 -8.18 -0.66
N ARG A 63 -6.11 -7.04 0.01
CA ARG A 63 -5.09 -6.43 0.89
C ARG A 63 -4.70 -7.39 2.03
N VAL A 64 -5.68 -8.03 2.67
CA VAL A 64 -5.40 -9.02 3.73
C VAL A 64 -4.59 -10.19 3.18
N GLU A 65 -4.92 -10.69 1.99
CA GLU A 65 -4.19 -11.79 1.35
C GLU A 65 -2.75 -11.38 0.99
N ILE A 66 -2.53 -10.19 0.44
CA ILE A 66 -1.18 -9.68 0.13
C ILE A 66 -0.36 -9.49 1.42
N ALA A 67 -0.96 -8.94 2.48
CA ALA A 67 -0.28 -8.79 3.77
C ALA A 67 0.11 -10.16 4.37
N ARG A 68 -0.75 -11.16 4.24
CA ARG A 68 -0.46 -12.55 4.66
C ARG A 68 0.67 -13.14 3.84
N LEU A 69 0.59 -13.00 2.52
CA LEU A 69 1.61 -13.49 1.59
C LEU A 69 2.99 -12.88 1.88
N HIS A 70 3.05 -11.57 2.10
CA HIS A 70 4.30 -10.89 2.46
C HIS A 70 4.97 -11.49 3.71
N ARG A 71 4.16 -11.78 4.75
CA ARG A 71 4.69 -12.41 5.97
C ARG A 71 5.12 -13.86 5.78
N GLN A 72 4.45 -14.61 4.89
CA GLN A 72 4.74 -16.02 4.66
C GLN A 72 5.97 -16.25 3.78
N LEU A 73 6.18 -15.39 2.79
CA LEU A 73 7.25 -15.58 1.82
C LEU A 73 8.59 -14.99 2.26
N ASP A 74 8.60 -14.11 3.28
CA ASP A 74 9.79 -13.35 3.72
C ASP A 74 10.57 -12.74 2.54
N ALA A 75 9.83 -12.28 1.54
CA ALA A 75 10.38 -11.82 0.26
C ALA A 75 10.32 -10.30 0.14
N THR A 76 11.28 -9.73 -0.57
CA THR A 76 11.23 -8.31 -0.91
C THR A 76 10.07 -8.05 -1.88
N MET A 77 9.19 -7.11 -1.50
CA MET A 77 8.06 -6.68 -2.33
C MET A 77 8.14 -5.18 -2.62
N ILE A 78 8.09 -4.81 -3.88
CA ILE A 78 7.92 -3.43 -4.34
C ILE A 78 6.48 -3.28 -4.80
N TYR A 79 5.74 -2.36 -4.19
CA TYR A 79 4.31 -2.19 -4.39
C TYR A 79 4.01 -0.75 -4.78
N VAL A 80 3.54 -0.53 -5.99
CA VAL A 80 3.11 0.77 -6.48
C VAL A 80 1.60 0.90 -6.29
N THR A 81 1.17 1.97 -5.67
CA THR A 81 -0.24 2.28 -5.47
C THR A 81 -0.47 3.79 -5.33
N HIS A 82 -1.66 4.25 -5.68
CA HIS A 82 -2.17 5.58 -5.35
C HIS A 82 -3.15 5.54 -4.15
N ASP A 83 -3.45 4.36 -3.62
CA ASP A 83 -4.31 4.18 -2.45
C ASP A 83 -3.47 4.26 -1.17
N GLN A 84 -3.74 5.30 -0.37
CA GLN A 84 -3.04 5.54 0.90
C GLN A 84 -3.25 4.41 1.90
N VAL A 85 -4.45 3.81 1.93
CA VAL A 85 -4.75 2.71 2.86
C VAL A 85 -3.91 1.48 2.53
N GLU A 86 -3.69 1.20 1.24
CA GLU A 86 -2.79 0.14 0.81
C GLU A 86 -1.36 0.42 1.28
N ALA A 87 -0.84 1.62 0.97
CA ALA A 87 0.51 2.01 1.37
C ALA A 87 0.71 1.93 2.88
N MET A 88 -0.22 2.49 3.67
CA MET A 88 -0.11 2.56 5.13
C MET A 88 -0.27 1.20 5.83
N THR A 89 -0.99 0.25 5.20
CA THR A 89 -1.27 -1.05 5.82
C THR A 89 -0.36 -2.18 5.35
N LEU A 90 0.19 -2.08 4.15
CA LEU A 90 0.99 -3.16 3.56
C LEU A 90 2.49 -2.92 3.67
N ALA A 91 2.94 -1.66 3.66
CA ALA A 91 4.35 -1.34 3.54
C ALA A 91 5.07 -1.29 4.90
N ASN A 92 6.30 -1.79 4.93
CA ASN A 92 7.26 -1.51 5.99
C ASN A 92 7.91 -0.14 5.79
N ARG A 93 8.03 0.29 4.53
CA ARG A 93 8.66 1.54 4.12
C ARG A 93 7.94 2.11 2.91
N ILE A 94 7.59 3.38 2.97
CA ILE A 94 6.89 4.09 1.90
C ILE A 94 7.84 5.11 1.28
N VAL A 95 7.78 5.22 -0.04
CA VAL A 95 8.42 6.28 -0.82
C VAL A 95 7.31 7.14 -1.43
N VAL A 96 7.21 8.38 -1.01
CA VAL A 96 6.22 9.34 -1.53
C VAL A 96 6.83 10.09 -2.71
N PHE A 97 6.14 10.04 -3.86
CA PHE A 97 6.54 10.71 -5.09
C PHE A 97 5.59 11.84 -5.45
N SER A 98 6.14 12.95 -5.94
CA SER A 98 5.40 14.03 -6.56
C SER A 98 6.21 14.61 -7.74
N ALA A 99 5.56 14.83 -8.86
CA ALA A 99 6.17 15.40 -10.07
C ALA A 99 7.54 14.79 -10.45
N GLY A 100 7.67 13.46 -10.32
CA GLY A 100 8.91 12.74 -10.63
C GLY A 100 10.03 12.87 -9.59
N ARG A 101 9.74 13.43 -8.41
CA ARG A 101 10.70 13.59 -7.30
C ARG A 101 10.24 12.82 -6.09
N ILE A 102 11.21 12.37 -5.30
CA ILE A 102 10.95 11.78 -3.99
C ILE A 102 10.76 12.91 -2.98
N GLU A 103 9.58 12.98 -2.39
CA GLU A 103 9.23 13.96 -1.36
C GLU A 103 9.67 13.51 0.03
N GLN A 104 9.45 12.23 0.35
CA GLN A 104 9.88 11.65 1.62
C GLN A 104 9.94 10.13 1.51
N ILE A 105 10.83 9.53 2.32
CA ILE A 105 10.93 8.09 2.53
C ILE A 105 10.87 7.84 4.03
N GLY A 106 10.04 6.89 4.46
CA GLY A 106 9.94 6.52 5.88
C GLY A 106 8.98 5.37 6.12
N SER A 107 8.87 4.95 7.38
CA SER A 107 7.81 4.05 7.80
C SER A 107 6.43 4.72 7.71
N PRO A 108 5.33 3.98 7.61
CA PRO A 108 3.99 4.55 7.63
C PRO A 108 3.75 5.52 8.81
N LEU A 109 4.17 5.12 10.01
CA LEU A 109 4.02 5.94 11.20
C LEU A 109 4.84 7.24 11.13
N GLU A 110 6.07 7.15 10.64
CA GLU A 110 6.98 8.30 10.48
C GLU A 110 6.40 9.34 9.52
N LEU A 111 5.91 8.91 8.36
CA LEU A 111 5.28 9.79 7.38
C LEU A 111 4.02 10.47 7.92
N TYR A 112 3.26 9.77 8.76
CA TYR A 112 2.05 10.31 9.36
C TYR A 112 2.35 11.29 10.50
N THR A 113 3.27 10.94 11.40
CA THR A 113 3.56 11.75 12.60
C THR A 113 4.56 12.87 12.36
N ASN A 114 5.42 12.72 11.35
CA ASN A 114 6.50 13.66 11.04
C ASN A 114 6.64 13.92 9.52
N PRO A 115 5.58 14.42 8.86
CA PRO A 115 5.65 14.75 7.44
C PRO A 115 6.71 15.81 7.17
N GLY A 116 7.53 15.58 6.15
CA GLY A 116 8.66 16.48 5.79
C GLY A 116 8.23 17.78 5.12
N ASN A 117 7.05 17.78 4.50
CA ASN A 117 6.49 18.96 3.83
C ASN A 117 4.96 18.90 3.77
N LEU A 118 4.36 20.00 3.29
CA LEU A 118 2.91 20.15 3.18
C LEU A 118 2.27 19.10 2.26
N PHE A 119 2.96 18.74 1.17
CA PHE A 119 2.46 17.73 0.25
C PHE A 119 2.30 16.38 0.97
N VAL A 120 3.32 15.91 1.68
CA VAL A 120 3.28 14.65 2.45
C VAL A 120 2.20 14.72 3.52
N ALA A 121 2.11 15.82 4.27
CA ALA A 121 1.11 16.02 5.33
C ALA A 121 -0.33 15.92 4.82
N THR A 122 -0.59 16.44 3.62
CA THR A 122 -1.95 16.41 3.03
C THR A 122 -2.22 15.15 2.22
N PHE A 123 -1.16 14.46 1.77
CA PHE A 123 -1.27 13.23 0.99
C PHE A 123 -1.43 12.01 1.87
N ILE A 124 -0.74 11.94 3.01
CA ILE A 124 -0.75 10.77 3.91
C ILE A 124 -1.85 10.92 4.97
N GLY A 125 -2.67 9.90 5.10
CA GLY A 125 -3.70 9.81 6.15
C GLY A 125 -5.14 9.95 5.63
N SER A 126 -6.03 9.18 6.28
CA SER A 126 -7.47 9.26 6.07
C SER A 126 -8.17 9.20 7.42
N PRO A 127 -8.86 10.28 7.85
CA PRO A 127 -9.06 11.56 7.14
C PRO A 127 -7.75 12.34 6.93
N LYS A 128 -7.75 13.26 5.96
CA LYS A 128 -6.61 14.13 5.69
C LYS A 128 -6.33 15.06 6.88
N MET A 129 -5.06 15.42 7.06
CA MET A 129 -4.65 16.40 8.07
C MET A 129 -5.30 17.76 7.79
N ASN A 130 -5.84 18.40 8.82
CA ASN A 130 -6.39 19.75 8.71
C ASN A 130 -5.23 20.75 8.62
N MET A 131 -5.29 21.61 7.60
CA MET A 131 -4.32 22.70 7.41
C MET A 131 -5.01 24.01 7.75
N LEU A 132 -4.41 24.77 8.65
CA LEU A 132 -4.90 26.07 9.08
C LEU A 132 -3.83 27.12 8.83
N GLU A 133 -4.20 28.18 8.13
CA GLU A 133 -3.32 29.34 7.95
C GLU A 133 -3.40 30.24 9.18
N LEU A 134 -2.23 30.64 9.68
CA LEU A 134 -2.12 31.56 10.80
C LEU A 134 -1.74 32.96 10.26
N GLU A 135 -2.58 33.95 10.52
CA GLU A 135 -2.24 35.35 10.25
C GLU A 135 -1.58 35.97 11.49
N GLY A 136 -0.28 36.33 11.37
CA GLY A 136 0.48 36.92 12.46
C GLY A 136 0.57 36.05 13.73
N GLY A 137 0.58 34.70 13.55
CA GLY A 137 0.63 33.76 14.68
C GLY A 137 -0.72 33.53 15.37
N LYS A 138 -1.83 34.04 14.80
CA LYS A 138 -3.18 33.95 15.37
C LYS A 138 -4.09 33.11 14.49
N LEU A 139 -4.87 32.24 15.11
CA LEU A 139 -5.98 31.52 14.49
C LEU A 139 -7.29 32.13 14.99
N LEU A 140 -8.11 32.65 14.06
CA LEU A 140 -9.38 33.33 14.40
C LEU A 140 -9.21 34.42 15.48
N GLY A 141 -8.09 35.15 15.45
CA GLY A 141 -7.79 36.23 16.41
C GLY A 141 -7.18 35.78 17.74
N GLN A 142 -7.05 34.49 18.01
CA GLN A 142 -6.42 33.94 19.22
C GLN A 142 -4.99 33.52 18.96
N GLU A 143 -4.08 33.82 19.89
CA GLU A 143 -2.69 33.34 19.81
C GLU A 143 -2.63 31.83 19.90
N VAL A 144 -1.86 31.20 18.98
CA VAL A 144 -1.66 29.75 18.93
C VAL A 144 -0.20 29.44 19.23
N GLN A 145 0.05 28.63 20.24
CA GLN A 145 1.38 28.10 20.48
C GLN A 145 1.67 26.98 19.46
N THR A 146 2.66 27.18 18.59
CA THR A 146 3.11 26.16 17.67
C THR A 146 4.28 25.39 18.29
N SER A 147 4.22 24.07 18.28
CA SER A 147 5.27 23.21 18.85
C SER A 147 6.51 23.06 17.95
N ARG A 148 6.48 23.60 16.73
CA ARG A 148 7.59 23.57 15.78
C ARG A 148 7.72 24.89 15.03
N GLU A 149 8.91 25.45 15.04
CA GLU A 149 9.28 26.50 14.08
C GLU A 149 9.36 25.87 12.67
N ARG A 150 8.81 26.60 11.68
CA ARG A 150 8.94 26.25 10.27
C ARG A 150 10.43 26.26 9.92
N LYS A 151 10.98 25.12 9.56
CA LYS A 151 12.26 25.11 8.83
C LYS A 151 11.90 25.33 7.37
N ASP A 152 12.28 26.51 6.87
CA ASP A 152 12.21 26.88 5.45
C ASP A 152 13.01 25.92 4.56
#